data_b2749c8fb9fb2d5b9b663ee11b51f094
#
_entry.id   b2749c8fb9fb2d5b9b663ee11b51f094
#
_cell.length_a   1.000
_cell.length_b   1.000
_cell.length_c   1.000
_cell.angle_alpha   90.00
_cell.angle_beta   90.00
_cell.angle_gamma   90.00
#
_symmetry.space_group_name_H-M   'P 1'
#
loop_
_entity.id
_entity.type
_entity.pdbx_description
1 polymer ?
#
loop_
_entity_poly.entity_id
_entity_poly.type
_entity_poly.pdbx_seq_one_letter_code
_entity_poly.pdbx_strand_id
1 'polypeptide(L)'
;MSNYDSHYYHYRKEPTPFEESTPLQNLLNVGYRQTAGSFSNLTATTANTVSGAFEQALDRAWLQVSSGAFDYKTAVKRAVDGLADSMPYVTYPSGHRDTLEVACRRAVLTGVNQTGAKLQEARMDEMGASFVEVTAHGGARPSHAVWQGKRYHRGGVVDYLGQHYEDFESATGYGTGAGLCGWNCHHTFFVVFPELGSPPAWTQESLEALNARDIEYEGRLYTRYEISQMQRARERAVRKWKRRYLAEDAAGADTTASAVKLRQARQSLADFTRATGGRVDSARTSVHGFGRSEASRASYAARKQERFNAANTELQQMREAGTIKAKGRLIESPSAPNEINFASDHVLQRWAERGMGPMDAERIIRSSKVAMSQRNGTQTCYYSELGFVAIGQDGNVSSIGPLDEGGKKLMEVVKKHGIPH
;
A
#
# COMPACT_ATOMS: atom_id res chain seq x y z
N MET A 1 30.05 -16.67 -0.11
CA MET A 1 30.59 -17.52 0.96
C MET A 1 30.51 -16.73 2.25
N SER A 2 29.82 -17.24 3.27
CA SER A 2 29.77 -16.56 4.57
C SER A 2 31.09 -16.78 5.31
N ASN A 3 31.49 -15.89 6.23
CA ASN A 3 32.68 -16.04 7.08
C ASN A 3 32.70 -17.38 7.87
N TYR A 4 31.57 -18.04 7.98
CA TYR A 4 31.41 -19.31 8.71
C TYR A 4 31.86 -20.53 7.88
N ASP A 5 31.67 -20.49 6.57
CA ASP A 5 32.20 -21.54 5.69
C ASP A 5 33.73 -21.61 5.77
N SER A 6 34.43 -20.45 5.94
CA SER A 6 35.89 -20.41 6.00
C SER A 6 36.51 -21.11 7.22
N HIS A 7 35.78 -21.21 8.36
CA HIS A 7 36.28 -21.92 9.55
C HIS A 7 36.16 -23.44 9.42
N TYR A 8 35.14 -23.91 8.69
CA TYR A 8 34.96 -25.34 8.42
C TYR A 8 36.11 -25.89 7.54
N TYR A 9 36.55 -25.14 6.54
CA TYR A 9 37.63 -25.51 5.62
C TYR A 9 38.97 -25.76 6.29
N HIS A 10 39.19 -25.13 7.42
CA HIS A 10 40.44 -25.32 8.17
C HIS A 10 40.51 -26.67 8.91
N TYR A 11 39.40 -27.38 9.07
CA TYR A 11 39.29 -28.50 10.01
C TYR A 11 38.81 -29.82 9.48
N ARG A 12 38.04 -29.92 8.39
CA ARG A 12 37.45 -31.23 8.02
C ARG A 12 37.32 -31.57 6.53
N LYS A 13 36.91 -30.68 5.65
CA LYS A 13 36.71 -30.97 4.20
C LYS A 13 36.30 -29.70 3.44
N GLU A 14 36.76 -29.53 2.21
CA GLU A 14 36.16 -28.51 1.33
C GLU A 14 34.71 -28.90 1.01
N PRO A 15 33.71 -27.99 1.21
CA PRO A 15 32.34 -28.31 0.80
C PRO A 15 32.31 -28.48 -0.70
N THR A 16 31.59 -29.51 -1.12
CA THR A 16 31.35 -29.80 -2.51
C THR A 16 30.74 -28.56 -3.19
N PRO A 17 31.33 -28.04 -4.29
CA PRO A 17 30.74 -26.97 -5.04
C PRO A 17 29.29 -27.29 -5.39
N PHE A 18 28.44 -26.26 -5.46
CA PHE A 18 27.02 -26.45 -5.73
C PHE A 18 26.76 -27.23 -7.03
N GLU A 19 27.55 -26.95 -8.06
CA GLU A 19 27.50 -27.59 -9.38
C GLU A 19 27.83 -29.09 -9.32
N GLU A 20 28.56 -29.53 -8.30
CA GLU A 20 28.99 -30.92 -8.12
C GLU A 20 28.19 -31.64 -7.03
N SER A 21 27.40 -30.91 -6.25
CA SER A 21 26.61 -31.49 -5.15
C SER A 21 25.23 -31.95 -5.63
N THR A 22 25.13 -33.22 -5.99
CA THR A 22 23.83 -33.84 -6.33
C THR A 22 22.77 -33.66 -5.24
N PRO A 23 23.06 -33.75 -3.91
CA PRO A 23 22.11 -33.43 -2.87
C PRO A 23 21.60 -31.99 -2.92
N LEU A 24 22.49 -30.99 -3.13
CA LEU A 24 22.09 -29.58 -3.22
C LEU A 24 21.29 -29.28 -4.49
N GLN A 25 21.67 -29.90 -5.62
CA GLN A 25 20.89 -29.80 -6.86
C GLN A 25 19.51 -30.47 -6.73
N ASN A 26 19.46 -31.65 -6.11
CA ASN A 26 18.20 -32.32 -5.80
C ASN A 26 17.33 -31.52 -4.85
N LEU A 27 17.93 -30.81 -3.87
CA LEU A 27 17.20 -29.93 -2.97
C LEU A 27 16.63 -28.71 -3.68
N LEU A 28 17.33 -28.13 -4.68
CA LEU A 28 16.75 -27.10 -5.52
C LEU A 28 15.58 -27.65 -6.34
N ASN A 29 15.73 -28.85 -6.90
CA ASN A 29 14.69 -29.54 -7.68
C ASN A 29 13.52 -30.01 -6.77
N VAL A 30 13.80 -30.43 -5.55
CA VAL A 30 12.80 -30.78 -4.53
C VAL A 30 12.23 -29.52 -3.89
N GLY A 31 13.01 -28.46 -3.69
CA GLY A 31 12.53 -27.13 -3.32
C GLY A 31 11.54 -26.59 -4.33
N TYR A 32 11.79 -26.80 -5.63
CA TYR A 32 10.83 -26.54 -6.69
C TYR A 32 9.53 -27.34 -6.51
N ARG A 33 9.62 -28.65 -6.22
CA ARG A 33 8.45 -29.51 -5.96
C ARG A 33 7.81 -29.28 -4.59
N GLN A 34 8.58 -28.83 -3.60
CA GLN A 34 8.09 -28.59 -2.23
C GLN A 34 7.63 -27.14 -2.03
N THR A 35 8.05 -26.19 -2.87
CA THR A 35 7.32 -24.92 -2.96
C THR A 35 5.92 -25.19 -3.50
N ALA A 36 5.75 -26.03 -4.50
CA ALA A 36 4.44 -26.58 -4.86
C ALA A 36 3.76 -27.26 -3.65
N GLY A 37 4.47 -27.97 -2.77
CA GLY A 37 3.98 -28.61 -1.55
C GLY A 37 3.78 -27.70 -0.34
N SER A 38 4.62 -26.67 -0.07
CA SER A 38 4.36 -25.65 0.96
C SER A 38 3.31 -24.65 0.49
N PHE A 39 3.20 -24.46 -0.80
CA PHE A 39 2.07 -23.80 -1.41
C PHE A 39 0.85 -24.69 -1.40
N SER A 40 0.95 -26.02 -1.44
CA SER A 40 -0.17 -26.91 -1.23
C SER A 40 -0.65 -26.91 0.25
N ASN A 41 0.16 -26.50 1.23
CA ASN A 41 -0.39 -26.16 2.54
C ASN A 41 -1.12 -24.80 2.55
N LEU A 42 -0.69 -23.82 1.79
CA LEU A 42 -1.48 -22.61 1.48
C LEU A 42 -2.58 -22.92 0.47
N THR A 43 -2.40 -23.85 -0.47
CA THR A 43 -3.34 -24.26 -1.50
C THR A 43 -4.15 -25.50 -1.14
N ALA A 44 -3.67 -26.47 -0.32
CA ALA A 44 -4.54 -27.51 0.25
C ALA A 44 -5.59 -26.89 1.18
N THR A 45 -5.29 -25.74 1.72
CA THR A 45 -6.25 -24.92 2.43
C THR A 45 -7.09 -24.00 1.51
N THR A 46 -6.75 -23.85 0.24
CA THR A 46 -7.56 -23.20 -0.82
C THR A 46 -7.97 -24.17 -1.93
N ALA A 47 -7.68 -25.46 -1.78
CA ALA A 47 -7.75 -26.51 -2.81
C ALA A 47 -9.11 -26.72 -3.48
N ASN A 48 -10.17 -26.08 -2.98
CA ASN A 48 -11.48 -26.13 -3.65
C ASN A 48 -11.70 -24.95 -4.61
N THR A 49 -10.77 -23.98 -4.71
CA THR A 49 -11.00 -22.75 -5.51
C THR A 49 -9.77 -22.21 -6.24
N VAL A 50 -8.56 -22.74 -6.01
CA VAL A 50 -7.36 -22.22 -6.63
C VAL A 50 -6.90 -23.13 -7.76
N SER A 51 -6.93 -22.59 -8.98
CA SER A 51 -6.52 -23.28 -10.19
C SER A 51 -5.01 -23.57 -10.20
N GLY A 52 -4.59 -24.63 -10.92
CA GLY A 52 -3.17 -24.90 -11.20
C GLY A 52 -2.41 -23.72 -11.83
N ALA A 53 -3.12 -22.72 -12.35
CA ALA A 53 -2.53 -21.46 -12.82
C ALA A 53 -1.88 -20.64 -11.69
N PHE A 54 -2.46 -20.63 -10.49
CA PHE A 54 -1.87 -19.95 -9.34
C PHE A 54 -0.58 -20.64 -8.89
N GLU A 55 -0.61 -21.97 -8.77
CA GLU A 55 0.57 -22.79 -8.44
C GLU A 55 1.70 -22.56 -9.44
N GLN A 56 1.40 -22.67 -10.74
CA GLN A 56 2.38 -22.45 -11.81
C GLN A 56 2.95 -21.01 -11.81
N ALA A 57 2.15 -20.01 -11.49
CA ALA A 57 2.65 -18.63 -11.41
C ALA A 57 3.59 -18.44 -10.23
N LEU A 58 3.29 -19.06 -9.08
CA LEU A 58 4.15 -19.04 -7.91
C LEU A 58 5.44 -19.84 -8.10
N ASP A 59 5.37 -21.00 -8.73
CA ASP A 59 6.53 -21.83 -9.09
C ASP A 59 7.49 -21.08 -10.00
N ARG A 60 6.95 -20.40 -11.02
CA ARG A 60 7.75 -19.53 -11.90
C ARG A 60 8.38 -18.37 -11.13
N ALA A 61 7.62 -17.71 -10.25
CA ALA A 61 8.15 -16.61 -9.44
C ALA A 61 9.25 -17.10 -8.50
N TRP A 62 9.07 -18.25 -7.86
CA TRP A 62 10.08 -18.85 -7.02
C TRP A 62 11.36 -19.20 -7.82
N LEU A 63 11.22 -19.86 -8.98
CA LEU A 63 12.34 -20.21 -9.85
C LEU A 63 13.11 -18.95 -10.28
N GLN A 64 12.41 -17.88 -10.64
CA GLN A 64 13.01 -16.60 -11.03
C GLN A 64 13.85 -15.97 -9.91
N VAL A 65 13.40 -16.06 -8.66
CA VAL A 65 14.14 -15.54 -7.50
C VAL A 65 15.31 -16.47 -7.15
N SER A 66 15.07 -17.76 -7.07
CA SER A 66 16.08 -18.75 -6.64
C SER A 66 17.24 -18.90 -7.61
N SER A 67 16.98 -18.72 -8.92
CA SER A 67 18.02 -18.71 -9.96
C SER A 67 18.76 -17.37 -10.07
N GLY A 68 18.34 -16.34 -9.34
CA GLY A 68 18.89 -14.99 -9.46
C GLY A 68 18.49 -14.26 -10.75
N ALA A 69 17.61 -14.83 -11.59
CA ALA A 69 17.19 -14.22 -12.86
C ALA A 69 16.40 -12.94 -12.67
N PHE A 70 15.65 -12.82 -11.58
CA PHE A 70 14.87 -11.64 -11.22
C PHE A 70 14.90 -11.39 -9.72
N ASP A 71 14.83 -10.10 -9.36
CA ASP A 71 14.61 -9.71 -7.99
C ASP A 71 13.20 -10.11 -7.50
N TYR A 72 13.07 -10.28 -6.20
CA TYR A 72 11.84 -10.69 -5.54
C TYR A 72 10.61 -9.82 -5.92
N LYS A 73 10.77 -8.50 -6.01
CA LYS A 73 9.65 -7.58 -6.32
C LYS A 73 9.17 -7.77 -7.74
N THR A 74 10.09 -7.97 -8.68
CA THR A 74 9.80 -8.23 -10.09
C THR A 74 9.10 -9.58 -10.27
N ALA A 75 9.58 -10.63 -9.60
CA ALA A 75 8.96 -11.96 -9.67
C ALA A 75 7.53 -11.97 -9.12
N VAL A 76 7.30 -11.34 -7.96
CA VAL A 76 5.94 -11.18 -7.39
C VAL A 76 5.04 -10.37 -8.32
N LYS A 77 5.54 -9.26 -8.88
CA LYS A 77 4.76 -8.46 -9.82
C LYS A 77 4.30 -9.28 -11.03
N ARG A 78 5.19 -10.06 -11.62
CA ARG A 78 4.85 -10.93 -12.77
C ARG A 78 3.81 -11.99 -12.43
N ALA A 79 3.91 -12.60 -11.24
CA ALA A 79 2.91 -13.55 -10.76
C ALA A 79 1.52 -12.88 -10.61
N VAL A 80 1.50 -11.67 -10.04
CA VAL A 80 0.27 -10.88 -9.88
C VAL A 80 -0.30 -10.50 -11.25
N ASP A 81 0.50 -9.95 -12.15
CA ASP A 81 0.05 -9.50 -13.47
C ASP A 81 -0.56 -10.69 -14.29
N GLY A 82 -0.01 -11.91 -14.15
CA GLY A 82 -0.51 -13.10 -14.84
C GLY A 82 -1.80 -13.70 -14.25
N LEU A 83 -2.19 -13.32 -13.05
CA LEU A 83 -3.32 -13.90 -12.32
C LEU A 83 -4.45 -12.91 -12.03
N ALA A 84 -4.17 -11.61 -12.15
CA ALA A 84 -5.05 -10.55 -11.64
C ALA A 84 -6.44 -10.54 -12.29
N ASP A 85 -6.51 -10.88 -13.57
CA ASP A 85 -7.78 -10.89 -14.32
C ASP A 85 -8.69 -12.05 -13.93
N SER A 86 -8.09 -13.17 -13.44
CA SER A 86 -8.81 -14.38 -13.08
C SER A 86 -9.03 -14.54 -11.57
N MET A 87 -8.22 -13.89 -10.73
CA MET A 87 -8.19 -14.14 -9.29
C MET A 87 -7.82 -12.88 -8.47
N PRO A 88 -8.78 -12.03 -8.11
CA PRO A 88 -8.50 -10.84 -7.31
C PRO A 88 -8.20 -11.12 -5.83
N TYR A 89 -8.65 -12.27 -5.31
CA TYR A 89 -8.49 -12.68 -3.91
C TYR A 89 -8.15 -14.15 -3.77
N VAL A 90 -7.40 -14.47 -2.72
CA VAL A 90 -7.15 -15.85 -2.26
C VAL A 90 -7.90 -16.04 -0.94
N THR A 91 -8.76 -17.04 -0.88
CA THR A 91 -9.51 -17.41 0.35
C THR A 91 -8.90 -18.67 0.94
N TYR A 92 -8.59 -18.63 2.22
CA TYR A 92 -8.02 -19.74 2.98
C TYR A 92 -9.13 -20.54 3.70
N PRO A 93 -8.95 -21.82 4.08
CA PRO A 93 -9.97 -22.61 4.79
C PRO A 93 -10.38 -22.05 6.14
N SER A 94 -9.49 -21.29 6.77
CA SER A 94 -9.83 -20.52 7.97
C SER A 94 -10.86 -19.41 7.72
N GLY A 95 -11.35 -19.23 6.47
CA GLY A 95 -12.18 -18.12 6.07
C GLY A 95 -11.41 -16.80 5.86
N HIS A 96 -10.11 -16.77 6.17
CA HIS A 96 -9.28 -15.59 5.91
C HIS A 96 -9.16 -15.32 4.42
N ARG A 97 -9.18 -14.05 4.02
CA ARG A 97 -9.01 -13.62 2.63
C ARG A 97 -7.85 -12.65 2.51
N ASP A 98 -6.92 -12.95 1.60
CA ASP A 98 -5.91 -12.01 1.15
C ASP A 98 -6.21 -11.53 -0.26
N THR A 99 -5.77 -10.31 -0.57
CA THR A 99 -5.68 -9.90 -1.96
C THR A 99 -4.56 -10.65 -2.65
N LEU A 100 -4.67 -10.85 -3.95
CA LEU A 100 -3.71 -11.59 -4.74
C LEU A 100 -2.26 -11.13 -4.49
N GLU A 101 -2.02 -9.81 -4.44
CA GLU A 101 -0.67 -9.26 -4.22
C GLU A 101 -0.10 -9.60 -2.84
N VAL A 102 -0.95 -9.75 -1.84
CA VAL A 102 -0.53 -10.15 -0.48
C VAL A 102 -0.24 -11.65 -0.45
N ALA A 103 -1.11 -12.45 -1.04
CA ALA A 103 -0.96 -13.89 -1.13
C ALA A 103 0.31 -14.28 -1.89
N CYS A 104 0.52 -13.74 -3.09
CA CYS A 104 1.73 -13.98 -3.90
C CYS A 104 2.99 -13.58 -3.14
N ARG A 105 3.01 -12.39 -2.52
CA ARG A 105 4.18 -11.92 -1.77
C ARG A 105 4.49 -12.83 -0.59
N ARG A 106 3.49 -13.23 0.17
CA ARG A 106 3.67 -14.13 1.31
C ARG A 106 4.21 -15.47 0.85
N ALA A 107 3.61 -16.04 -0.18
CA ALA A 107 3.96 -17.34 -0.71
C ALA A 107 5.41 -17.38 -1.23
N VAL A 108 5.78 -16.46 -2.10
CA VAL A 108 7.15 -16.40 -2.67
C VAL A 108 8.19 -16.16 -1.56
N LEU A 109 7.94 -15.24 -0.64
CA LEU A 109 8.87 -14.97 0.47
C LEU A 109 9.07 -16.20 1.36
N THR A 110 7.97 -16.86 1.74
CA THR A 110 8.01 -18.07 2.58
C THR A 110 8.72 -19.22 1.86
N GLY A 111 8.42 -19.45 0.58
CA GLY A 111 9.06 -20.50 -0.20
C GLY A 111 10.57 -20.31 -0.36
N VAL A 112 11.02 -19.07 -0.67
CA VAL A 112 12.45 -18.76 -0.75
C VAL A 112 13.15 -18.97 0.59
N ASN A 113 12.54 -18.53 1.70
CA ASN A 113 13.12 -18.67 3.02
C ASN A 113 13.20 -20.15 3.45
N GLN A 114 12.17 -20.96 3.19
CA GLN A 114 12.15 -22.39 3.47
C GLN A 114 13.17 -23.15 2.62
N THR A 115 13.35 -22.77 1.36
CA THR A 115 14.40 -23.38 0.52
C THR A 115 15.78 -23.07 1.06
N GLY A 116 16.04 -21.81 1.46
CA GLY A 116 17.29 -21.44 2.13
C GLY A 116 17.54 -22.24 3.39
N ALA A 117 16.50 -22.45 4.21
CA ALA A 117 16.60 -23.28 5.42
C ALA A 117 16.99 -24.73 5.12
N LYS A 118 16.39 -25.36 4.11
CA LYS A 118 16.74 -26.73 3.70
C LYS A 118 18.14 -26.87 3.13
N LEU A 119 18.63 -25.83 2.44
CA LEU A 119 20.03 -25.78 2.03
C LEU A 119 20.98 -25.74 3.24
N GLN A 120 20.60 -25.02 4.30
CA GLN A 120 21.37 -25.00 5.55
C GLN A 120 21.32 -26.38 6.24
N GLU A 121 20.17 -27.04 6.29
CA GLU A 121 20.07 -28.41 6.82
C GLU A 121 20.98 -29.40 6.08
N ALA A 122 20.97 -29.38 4.74
CA ALA A 122 21.85 -30.23 3.95
C ALA A 122 23.32 -29.94 4.22
N ARG A 123 23.71 -28.67 4.39
CA ARG A 123 25.05 -28.29 4.80
C ARG A 123 25.41 -28.83 6.18
N MET A 124 24.48 -28.74 7.14
CA MET A 124 24.68 -29.30 8.49
C MET A 124 24.96 -30.82 8.42
N ASP A 125 24.13 -31.54 7.63
CA ASP A 125 24.27 -32.97 7.47
C ASP A 125 25.62 -33.34 6.81
N GLU A 126 26.03 -32.63 5.76
CA GLU A 126 27.33 -32.80 5.10
C GLU A 126 28.51 -32.54 6.05
N MET A 127 28.40 -31.52 6.90
CA MET A 127 29.43 -31.15 7.87
C MET A 127 29.39 -31.97 9.16
N GLY A 128 28.37 -32.77 9.38
CA GLY A 128 28.15 -33.47 10.65
C GLY A 128 27.92 -32.52 11.81
N ALA A 129 27.34 -31.35 11.56
CA ALA A 129 27.08 -30.32 12.55
C ALA A 129 25.66 -30.45 13.11
N SER A 130 25.53 -30.18 14.40
CA SER A 130 24.23 -30.22 15.10
C SER A 130 23.87 -28.90 15.80
N PHE A 131 24.74 -27.90 15.79
CA PHE A 131 24.48 -26.60 16.40
C PHE A 131 24.19 -25.54 15.37
N VAL A 132 23.20 -24.69 15.65
CA VAL A 132 22.80 -23.56 14.82
C VAL A 132 22.68 -22.28 15.63
N GLU A 133 22.86 -21.15 14.96
CA GLU A 133 22.53 -19.84 15.50
C GLU A 133 21.46 -19.20 14.62
N VAL A 134 20.38 -18.74 15.24
CA VAL A 134 19.28 -18.08 14.52
C VAL A 134 19.59 -16.61 14.32
N THR A 135 19.32 -16.09 13.13
CA THR A 135 19.53 -14.67 12.85
C THR A 135 18.60 -13.78 13.67
N ALA A 136 19.02 -12.54 13.91
CA ALA A 136 18.18 -11.55 14.60
C ALA A 136 18.02 -10.29 13.75
N HIS A 137 16.88 -9.64 13.90
CA HIS A 137 16.61 -8.34 13.26
C HIS A 137 15.63 -7.49 14.07
N GLY A 138 15.74 -6.17 13.96
CA GLY A 138 14.78 -5.27 14.57
C GLY A 138 13.40 -5.40 13.89
N GLY A 139 12.34 -5.43 14.71
CA GLY A 139 10.97 -5.57 14.24
C GLY A 139 10.48 -7.00 14.10
N ALA A 140 11.19 -7.97 14.69
CA ALA A 140 10.67 -9.32 14.90
C ALA A 140 9.34 -9.28 15.66
N ARG A 141 8.39 -10.14 15.28
CA ARG A 141 7.14 -10.26 16.05
C ARG A 141 7.44 -10.79 17.47
N PRO A 142 6.64 -10.45 18.49
CA PRO A 142 6.93 -10.83 19.88
C PRO A 142 7.22 -12.32 20.07
N SER A 143 6.49 -13.22 19.40
CA SER A 143 6.71 -14.67 19.44
C SER A 143 8.04 -15.12 18.81
N HIS A 144 8.67 -14.28 17.96
CA HIS A 144 9.97 -14.57 17.36
C HIS A 144 11.12 -13.87 18.09
N ALA A 145 10.84 -12.76 18.76
CA ALA A 145 11.82 -12.00 19.53
C ALA A 145 12.42 -12.83 20.68
N VAL A 146 11.69 -13.82 21.19
CA VAL A 146 12.13 -14.66 22.31
C VAL A 146 13.23 -15.64 21.96
N TRP A 147 13.32 -16.06 20.70
CA TRP A 147 14.26 -17.06 20.24
C TRP A 147 15.28 -16.56 19.19
N GLN A 148 15.12 -15.35 18.64
CA GLN A 148 16.08 -14.80 17.66
C GLN A 148 17.46 -14.56 18.28
N GLY A 149 18.51 -14.71 17.48
CA GLY A 149 19.89 -14.44 17.87
C GLY A 149 20.47 -15.42 18.89
N LYS A 150 19.81 -16.53 19.15
CA LYS A 150 20.26 -17.55 20.10
C LYS A 150 20.77 -18.79 19.36
N ARG A 151 21.56 -19.60 20.09
CA ARG A 151 22.10 -20.87 19.64
C ARG A 151 21.23 -22.03 20.13
N TYR A 152 21.09 -23.02 19.28
CA TYR A 152 20.26 -24.22 19.54
C TYR A 152 20.96 -25.45 19.06
N HIS A 153 20.55 -26.63 19.61
CA HIS A 153 21.00 -27.92 19.14
C HIS A 153 19.87 -28.62 18.35
N ARG A 154 20.20 -29.20 17.21
CA ARG A 154 19.31 -30.02 16.40
C ARG A 154 19.36 -31.45 16.90
N GLY A 155 18.22 -32.01 17.30
CA GLY A 155 18.10 -33.39 17.79
C GLY A 155 17.98 -33.49 19.30
N GLY A 156 17.39 -32.47 19.94
CA GLY A 156 17.06 -32.45 21.36
C GLY A 156 17.89 -31.48 22.20
N VAL A 157 17.54 -31.38 23.45
CA VAL A 157 18.26 -30.58 24.46
C VAL A 157 19.61 -31.18 24.79
N VAL A 158 20.66 -30.36 24.87
CA VAL A 158 21.99 -30.82 25.23
C VAL A 158 22.75 -29.79 26.07
N ASP A 159 23.54 -30.28 27.04
CA ASP A 159 24.57 -29.50 27.72
C ASP A 159 25.92 -29.82 27.06
N TYR A 160 26.56 -28.83 26.46
CA TYR A 160 27.79 -29.00 25.71
C TYR A 160 28.78 -27.87 26.02
N LEU A 161 30.02 -28.22 26.33
CA LEU A 161 31.08 -27.30 26.73
C LEU A 161 30.68 -26.33 27.87
N GLY A 162 29.85 -26.78 28.81
CA GLY A 162 29.38 -25.99 29.94
C GLY A 162 28.24 -24.99 29.59
N GLN A 163 27.70 -25.09 28.41
CA GLN A 163 26.54 -24.27 27.96
C GLN A 163 25.32 -25.17 27.71
N HIS A 164 24.15 -24.66 28.07
CA HIS A 164 22.86 -25.30 27.81
C HIS A 164 22.31 -24.88 26.46
N TYR A 165 21.93 -25.82 25.61
CA TYR A 165 21.32 -25.59 24.30
C TYR A 165 19.94 -26.25 24.27
N GLU A 166 18.92 -25.41 24.06
CA GLU A 166 17.55 -25.87 23.83
C GLU A 166 17.45 -26.58 22.48
N ASP A 167 16.42 -27.44 22.34
CA ASP A 167 16.14 -28.11 21.08
C ASP A 167 15.67 -27.07 20.00
N PHE A 168 16.32 -27.11 18.85
CA PHE A 168 16.11 -26.17 17.75
C PHE A 168 14.66 -26.12 17.27
N GLU A 169 14.05 -27.28 17.04
CA GLU A 169 12.72 -27.38 16.45
C GLU A 169 11.64 -26.94 17.44
N SER A 170 11.71 -27.45 18.68
CA SER A 170 10.71 -27.13 19.69
C SER A 170 10.79 -25.68 20.18
N ALA A 171 11.99 -25.11 20.36
CA ALA A 171 12.17 -23.74 20.84
C ALA A 171 11.77 -22.71 19.81
N THR A 172 12.03 -22.96 18.51
CA THR A 172 11.80 -21.99 17.44
C THR A 172 10.52 -22.25 16.65
N GLY A 173 9.89 -23.41 16.84
CA GLY A 173 8.77 -23.87 16.03
C GLY A 173 9.17 -24.15 14.57
N TYR A 174 10.44 -24.40 14.28
CA TYR A 174 10.90 -24.75 12.95
C TYR A 174 10.10 -25.93 12.37
N GLY A 175 9.81 -25.87 11.07
CA GLY A 175 8.92 -26.87 10.44
C GLY A 175 7.43 -26.53 10.55
N THR A 176 7.03 -25.51 11.34
CA THR A 176 5.64 -25.06 11.45
C THR A 176 5.42 -23.74 10.72
N GLY A 177 4.17 -23.48 10.32
CA GLY A 177 3.83 -22.23 9.64
C GLY A 177 4.01 -20.98 10.51
N ALA A 178 3.91 -21.08 11.83
CA ALA A 178 4.05 -19.95 12.75
C ALA A 178 5.48 -19.75 13.27
N GLY A 179 6.35 -20.74 13.10
CA GLY A 179 7.72 -20.75 13.63
C GLY A 179 8.76 -20.13 12.70
N LEU A 180 10.01 -20.50 12.96
CA LEU A 180 11.18 -20.10 12.17
C LEU A 180 11.05 -20.56 10.72
N CYS A 181 11.41 -19.69 9.78
CA CYS A 181 11.23 -19.90 8.33
C CYS A 181 9.79 -20.14 7.87
N GLY A 182 8.80 -19.98 8.76
CA GLY A 182 7.38 -20.07 8.43
C GLY A 182 6.79 -18.80 7.82
N TRP A 183 5.47 -18.62 7.93
CA TRP A 183 4.74 -17.53 7.26
C TRP A 183 5.21 -16.15 7.69
N ASN A 184 5.61 -15.34 6.71
CA ASN A 184 6.15 -13.98 6.91
C ASN A 184 7.31 -13.93 7.92
N CYS A 185 8.02 -15.01 8.13
CA CYS A 185 9.25 -15.04 8.89
C CYS A 185 10.39 -14.46 8.02
N HIS A 186 11.21 -13.60 8.62
CA HIS A 186 12.41 -13.03 7.97
C HIS A 186 13.71 -13.58 8.61
N HIS A 187 13.58 -14.44 9.58
CA HIS A 187 14.71 -15.11 10.21
C HIS A 187 15.14 -16.30 9.37
N THR A 188 16.43 -16.56 9.41
CA THR A 188 17.06 -17.80 8.96
C THR A 188 18.00 -18.30 10.07
N PHE A 189 18.75 -19.35 9.83
CA PHE A 189 19.75 -19.85 10.74
C PHE A 189 21.00 -20.26 9.96
N PHE A 190 22.11 -20.43 10.67
CA PHE A 190 23.38 -20.87 10.12
C PHE A 190 24.05 -21.79 11.11
N VAL A 191 24.94 -22.61 10.57
CA VAL A 191 25.71 -23.59 11.34
C VAL A 191 26.71 -22.89 12.24
N VAL A 192 26.88 -23.38 13.46
CA VAL A 192 27.94 -22.96 14.38
C VAL A 192 28.66 -24.19 14.95
N PHE A 193 29.91 -23.97 15.30
CA PHE A 193 30.77 -25.00 15.92
C PHE A 193 31.23 -24.48 17.27
N PRO A 194 30.52 -24.80 18.37
CA PRO A 194 30.85 -24.34 19.72
C PRO A 194 32.28 -24.71 20.13
N GLU A 195 32.76 -25.87 19.68
CA GLU A 195 34.11 -26.36 19.94
C GLU A 195 35.24 -25.48 19.36
N LEU A 196 34.93 -24.67 18.38
CA LEU A 196 35.89 -23.70 17.82
C LEU A 196 35.94 -22.37 18.60
N GLY A 197 35.15 -22.26 19.68
CA GLY A 197 35.12 -21.05 20.52
C GLY A 197 34.58 -19.81 19.86
N SER A 198 33.87 -19.93 18.73
CA SER A 198 33.29 -18.78 18.04
C SER A 198 32.26 -18.07 18.93
N PRO A 199 32.38 -16.73 19.15
CA PRO A 199 31.40 -16.01 19.94
C PRO A 199 30.04 -15.98 19.23
N PRO A 200 28.91 -15.82 19.96
CA PRO A 200 27.61 -15.55 19.34
C PRO A 200 27.66 -14.28 18.47
N ALA A 201 26.98 -14.31 17.31
CA ALA A 201 26.88 -13.15 16.44
C ALA A 201 26.06 -12.02 17.07
N TRP A 202 25.17 -12.35 18.01
CA TRP A 202 24.38 -11.39 18.77
C TRP A 202 24.61 -11.55 20.27
N THR A 203 25.02 -10.44 20.91
CA THR A 203 25.09 -10.36 22.37
C THR A 203 23.71 -10.07 22.95
N GLN A 204 23.52 -10.35 24.23
CA GLN A 204 22.29 -10.02 24.95
C GLN A 204 21.94 -8.54 24.81
N GLU A 205 22.91 -7.64 24.95
CA GLU A 205 22.76 -6.20 24.78
C GLU A 205 22.26 -5.83 23.37
N SER A 206 22.84 -6.46 22.32
CA SER A 206 22.40 -6.22 20.94
C SER A 206 20.95 -6.67 20.68
N LEU A 207 20.55 -7.80 21.28
CA LEU A 207 19.18 -8.30 21.19
C LEU A 207 18.17 -7.40 21.93
N GLU A 208 18.55 -6.89 23.09
CA GLU A 208 17.75 -5.89 23.82
C GLU A 208 17.60 -4.60 23.03
N ALA A 209 18.67 -4.11 22.40
CA ALA A 209 18.63 -2.94 21.53
C ALA A 209 17.73 -3.14 20.29
N LEU A 210 17.70 -4.36 19.72
CA LEU A 210 16.79 -4.67 18.58
C LEU A 210 15.30 -4.62 18.97
N ASN A 211 14.99 -4.91 20.25
CA ASN A 211 13.63 -4.95 20.79
C ASN A 211 13.27 -3.70 21.60
N ALA A 212 14.18 -2.71 21.68
CA ALA A 212 13.97 -1.50 22.47
C ALA A 212 12.76 -0.68 21.98
N ARG A 213 12.15 0.05 22.92
CA ARG A 213 11.14 1.08 22.64
C ARG A 213 11.86 2.42 22.51
N ASP A 214 12.50 2.65 21.38
CA ASP A 214 13.38 3.80 21.12
C ASP A 214 12.90 4.72 20.00
N ILE A 215 11.84 4.35 19.30
CA ILE A 215 11.29 5.16 18.21
C ILE A 215 10.14 6.02 18.73
N GLU A 216 10.37 7.32 18.77
CA GLU A 216 9.35 8.28 19.17
C GLU A 216 8.40 8.60 18.01
N TYR A 217 7.10 8.55 18.29
CA TYR A 217 6.04 8.99 17.40
C TYR A 217 4.86 9.54 18.21
N GLU A 218 4.41 10.75 17.89
CA GLU A 218 3.30 11.44 18.58
C GLU A 218 3.43 11.43 20.13
N GLY A 219 4.65 11.69 20.64
CA GLY A 219 4.95 11.76 22.07
C GLY A 219 4.98 10.42 22.81
N ARG A 220 5.06 9.30 22.08
CA ARG A 220 5.16 7.95 22.64
C ARG A 220 6.32 7.19 22.03
N LEU A 221 6.91 6.28 22.82
CA LEU A 221 7.97 5.40 22.35
C LEU A 221 7.39 4.06 21.89
N TYR A 222 7.88 3.59 20.78
CA TYR A 222 7.45 2.35 20.13
C TYR A 222 8.64 1.46 19.77
N THR A 223 8.38 0.14 19.72
CA THR A 223 9.31 -0.82 19.13
C THR A 223 9.29 -0.73 17.61
N ARG A 224 10.34 -1.22 16.94
CA ARG A 224 10.38 -1.35 15.47
C ARG A 224 9.25 -2.21 14.93
N TYR A 225 8.83 -3.24 15.68
CA TYR A 225 7.68 -4.07 15.31
C TYR A 225 6.38 -3.25 15.29
N GLU A 226 6.08 -2.50 16.34
CA GLU A 226 4.87 -1.66 16.42
C GLU A 226 4.84 -0.63 15.31
N ILE A 227 5.95 0.07 15.06
CA ILE A 227 6.09 1.01 13.94
C ILE A 227 5.83 0.31 12.60
N SER A 228 6.36 -0.90 12.40
CA SER A 228 6.10 -1.65 11.17
C SER A 228 4.62 -2.00 10.98
N GLN A 229 3.90 -2.34 12.06
CA GLN A 229 2.45 -2.61 12.00
C GLN A 229 1.64 -1.34 11.67
N MET A 230 2.02 -0.20 12.25
CA MET A 230 1.42 1.10 11.96
C MET A 230 1.65 1.51 10.50
N GLN A 231 2.84 1.28 9.95
CA GLN A 231 3.15 1.50 8.54
C GLN A 231 2.29 0.60 7.63
N ARG A 232 2.21 -0.70 7.95
CA ARG A 232 1.38 -1.67 7.20
C ARG A 232 -0.10 -1.28 7.18
N ALA A 233 -0.61 -0.71 8.26
CA ALA A 233 -1.98 -0.20 8.30
C ALA A 233 -2.20 0.94 7.29
N ARG A 234 -1.25 1.88 7.19
CA ARG A 234 -1.27 2.98 6.22
C ARG A 234 -1.10 2.49 4.77
N GLU A 235 -0.22 1.53 4.53
CA GLU A 235 -0.05 0.89 3.22
C GLU A 235 -1.35 0.19 2.78
N ARG A 236 -2.07 -0.49 3.69
CA ARG A 236 -3.39 -1.06 3.42
C ARG A 236 -4.42 0.01 3.05
N ALA A 237 -4.40 1.16 3.73
CA ALA A 237 -5.28 2.28 3.40
C ALA A 237 -5.03 2.82 1.98
N VAL A 238 -3.76 2.97 1.57
CA VAL A 238 -3.41 3.37 0.20
C VAL A 238 -3.95 2.37 -0.82
N ARG A 239 -3.76 1.05 -0.60
CA ARG A 239 -4.30 0.02 -1.51
C ARG A 239 -5.82 0.02 -1.56
N LYS A 240 -6.48 0.18 -0.40
CA LYS A 240 -7.94 0.29 -0.33
C LYS A 240 -8.47 1.39 -1.25
N TRP A 241 -7.89 2.58 -1.17
CA TRP A 241 -8.38 3.73 -1.93
C TRP A 241 -7.99 3.65 -3.41
N LYS A 242 -6.88 3.02 -3.78
CA LYS A 242 -6.57 2.70 -5.19
C LYS A 242 -7.62 1.77 -5.80
N ARG A 243 -7.99 0.66 -5.10
CA ARG A 243 -9.02 -0.26 -5.59
C ARG A 243 -10.38 0.40 -5.69
N ARG A 244 -10.73 1.22 -4.71
CA ARG A 244 -12.00 1.96 -4.74
C ARG A 244 -12.06 2.90 -5.94
N TYR A 245 -11.00 3.66 -6.17
CA TYR A 245 -10.86 4.52 -7.34
C TYR A 245 -11.03 3.74 -8.65
N LEU A 246 -10.33 2.62 -8.82
CA LEU A 246 -10.45 1.78 -10.02
C LEU A 246 -11.87 1.25 -10.22
N ALA A 247 -12.54 0.83 -9.17
CA ALA A 247 -13.90 0.32 -9.25
C ALA A 247 -14.90 1.43 -9.66
N GLU A 248 -14.75 2.62 -9.11
CA GLU A 248 -15.57 3.79 -9.48
C GLU A 248 -15.29 4.26 -10.92
N ASP A 249 -14.02 4.32 -11.33
CA ASP A 249 -13.59 4.68 -12.69
C ASP A 249 -14.12 3.69 -13.73
N ALA A 250 -14.01 2.38 -13.46
CA ALA A 250 -14.54 1.34 -14.32
C ALA A 250 -16.08 1.36 -14.45
N ALA A 251 -16.76 1.79 -13.40
CA ALA A 251 -18.21 1.95 -13.39
C ALA A 251 -18.69 3.28 -13.99
N GLY A 252 -17.78 4.15 -14.44
CA GLY A 252 -18.12 5.52 -14.89
C GLY A 252 -18.68 6.41 -13.79
N ALA A 253 -18.43 6.07 -12.51
CA ALA A 253 -18.90 6.82 -11.36
C ALA A 253 -17.95 7.98 -11.00
N ASP A 254 -18.42 8.92 -10.16
CA ASP A 254 -17.56 10.00 -9.64
C ASP A 254 -16.46 9.44 -8.75
N THR A 255 -15.22 9.64 -9.17
CA THR A 255 -13.99 9.19 -8.48
C THR A 255 -13.42 10.23 -7.51
N THR A 256 -14.04 11.40 -7.38
CA THR A 256 -13.49 12.55 -6.65
C THR A 256 -13.22 12.22 -5.18
N ALA A 257 -14.19 11.58 -4.52
CA ALA A 257 -14.06 11.24 -3.10
C ALA A 257 -12.94 10.22 -2.85
N SER A 258 -12.84 9.17 -3.67
CA SER A 258 -11.78 8.17 -3.58
C SER A 258 -10.41 8.74 -3.93
N ALA A 259 -10.32 9.65 -4.89
CA ALA A 259 -9.09 10.36 -5.24
C ALA A 259 -8.57 11.22 -4.07
N VAL A 260 -9.43 11.99 -3.42
CA VAL A 260 -9.09 12.78 -2.22
C VAL A 260 -8.60 11.88 -1.09
N LYS A 261 -9.34 10.79 -0.79
CA LYS A 261 -8.96 9.83 0.24
C LYS A 261 -7.65 9.09 -0.07
N LEU A 262 -7.38 8.79 -1.35
CA LEU A 262 -6.11 8.22 -1.78
C LEU A 262 -4.95 9.20 -1.52
N ARG A 263 -5.13 10.48 -1.86
CA ARG A 263 -4.13 11.51 -1.59
C ARG A 263 -3.85 11.64 -0.09
N GLN A 264 -4.89 11.71 0.74
CA GLN A 264 -4.76 11.75 2.20
C GLN A 264 -4.04 10.51 2.74
N ALA A 265 -4.38 9.31 2.26
CA ALA A 265 -3.72 8.08 2.67
C ALA A 265 -2.23 8.04 2.28
N ARG A 266 -1.87 8.52 1.08
CA ARG A 266 -0.47 8.65 0.64
C ARG A 266 0.29 9.66 1.49
N GLN A 267 -0.31 10.80 1.79
CA GLN A 267 0.29 11.82 2.64
C GLN A 267 0.52 11.28 4.05
N SER A 268 -0.49 10.64 4.65
CA SER A 268 -0.37 10.01 5.97
C SER A 268 0.75 8.95 6.03
N LEU A 269 0.92 8.15 4.96
CA LEU A 269 2.02 7.19 4.88
C LEU A 269 3.38 7.91 4.77
N ALA A 270 3.48 8.93 3.93
CA ALA A 270 4.72 9.69 3.73
C ALA A 270 5.14 10.43 5.00
N ASP A 271 4.20 11.07 5.70
CA ASP A 271 4.47 11.80 6.94
C ASP A 271 4.88 10.84 8.06
N PHE A 272 4.17 9.72 8.20
CA PHE A 272 4.51 8.68 9.16
C PHE A 272 5.94 8.13 8.92
N THR A 273 6.27 7.75 7.69
CA THR A 273 7.60 7.20 7.38
C THR A 273 8.70 8.23 7.59
N ARG A 274 8.44 9.51 7.30
CA ARG A 274 9.40 10.60 7.59
C ARG A 274 9.61 10.78 9.10
N ALA A 275 8.52 10.78 9.87
CA ALA A 275 8.58 10.97 11.31
C ALA A 275 9.27 9.80 12.04
N THR A 276 9.15 8.57 11.51
CA THR A 276 9.70 7.35 12.13
C THR A 276 11.02 6.88 11.51
N GLY A 277 11.62 7.66 10.59
CA GLY A 277 12.86 7.29 9.90
C GLY A 277 12.71 6.11 8.92
N GLY A 278 11.47 5.71 8.62
CA GLY A 278 11.17 4.61 7.70
C GLY A 278 11.24 5.00 6.22
N ARG A 279 10.98 4.03 5.36
CA ARG A 279 10.88 4.23 3.90
C ARG A 279 9.57 3.67 3.36
N VAL A 280 9.00 4.38 2.39
CA VAL A 280 7.84 3.87 1.65
C VAL A 280 8.31 2.79 0.68
N ASP A 281 7.78 1.58 0.82
CA ASP A 281 7.96 0.51 -0.17
C ASP A 281 6.83 0.58 -1.20
N SER A 282 7.16 0.99 -2.43
CA SER A 282 6.21 1.11 -3.53
C SER A 282 5.52 -0.21 -3.88
N ALA A 283 6.24 -1.34 -3.75
CA ALA A 283 5.68 -2.67 -3.99
C ALA A 283 4.56 -3.02 -3.00
N ARG A 284 4.66 -2.56 -1.75
CA ARG A 284 3.64 -2.77 -0.71
C ARG A 284 2.37 -1.95 -0.92
N THR A 285 2.45 -0.89 -1.71
CA THR A 285 1.31 -0.03 -2.07
C THR A 285 0.83 -0.24 -3.49
N SER A 286 1.44 -1.17 -4.24
CA SER A 286 1.04 -1.51 -5.60
C SER A 286 -0.34 -2.17 -5.62
N VAL A 287 -1.12 -1.85 -6.64
CA VAL A 287 -2.42 -2.48 -6.96
C VAL A 287 -2.45 -2.68 -8.47
N HIS A 288 -2.80 -3.87 -8.92
CA HIS A 288 -2.94 -4.17 -10.34
C HIS A 288 -3.97 -3.22 -10.99
N GLY A 289 -3.72 -2.79 -12.22
CA GLY A 289 -4.56 -1.82 -12.93
C GLY A 289 -4.39 -0.36 -12.48
N PHE A 290 -3.71 -0.07 -11.36
CA PHE A 290 -3.45 1.29 -10.93
C PHE A 290 -2.04 1.74 -11.35
N GLY A 291 -1.91 2.16 -12.61
CA GLY A 291 -0.67 2.61 -13.22
C GLY A 291 -0.42 4.13 -13.08
N ARG A 292 0.43 4.64 -13.97
CA ARG A 292 0.78 6.08 -14.00
C ARG A 292 -0.38 6.95 -14.45
N SER A 293 -1.18 6.48 -15.41
CA SER A 293 -2.36 7.17 -15.93
C SER A 293 -3.39 7.41 -14.84
N GLU A 294 -3.78 6.34 -14.13
CA GLU A 294 -4.74 6.38 -13.02
C GLU A 294 -4.21 7.25 -11.87
N ALA A 295 -2.92 7.14 -11.57
CA ALA A 295 -2.29 7.96 -10.55
C ALA A 295 -2.32 9.46 -10.89
N SER A 296 -2.12 9.81 -12.16
CA SER A 296 -2.18 11.20 -12.66
C SER A 296 -3.61 11.75 -12.58
N ARG A 297 -4.60 10.99 -13.09
CA ARG A 297 -6.02 11.36 -13.05
C ARG A 297 -6.52 11.54 -11.61
N ALA A 298 -6.23 10.57 -10.74
CA ALA A 298 -6.59 10.66 -9.32
C ALA A 298 -5.92 11.86 -8.62
N SER A 299 -4.66 12.12 -8.92
CA SER A 299 -3.95 13.29 -8.36
C SER A 299 -4.53 14.61 -8.85
N TYR A 300 -4.95 14.68 -10.10
CA TYR A 300 -5.62 15.86 -10.67
C TYR A 300 -6.98 16.09 -10.00
N ALA A 301 -7.84 15.07 -9.94
CA ALA A 301 -9.16 15.14 -9.32
C ALA A 301 -9.06 15.56 -7.85
N ALA A 302 -8.14 14.97 -7.09
CA ALA A 302 -7.93 15.32 -5.68
C ALA A 302 -7.48 16.78 -5.51
N ARG A 303 -6.49 17.23 -6.29
CA ARG A 303 -6.02 18.64 -6.24
C ARG A 303 -7.10 19.64 -6.65
N LYS A 304 -7.89 19.30 -7.68
CA LYS A 304 -9.02 20.10 -8.09
C LYS A 304 -10.01 20.27 -6.93
N GLN A 305 -10.43 19.16 -6.30
CA GLN A 305 -11.36 19.21 -5.18
C GLN A 305 -10.80 19.97 -3.96
N GLU A 306 -9.51 19.82 -3.67
CA GLU A 306 -8.86 20.57 -2.59
C GLU A 306 -8.91 22.09 -2.83
N ARG A 307 -8.69 22.54 -4.08
CA ARG A 307 -8.82 23.95 -4.46
C ARG A 307 -10.23 24.47 -4.25
N PHE A 308 -11.25 23.71 -4.68
CA PHE A 308 -12.66 24.05 -4.44
C PHE A 308 -12.99 24.08 -2.94
N ASN A 309 -12.48 23.14 -2.14
CA ASN A 309 -12.70 23.13 -0.70
C ASN A 309 -12.07 24.34 -0.02
N ALA A 310 -10.82 24.70 -0.39
CA ALA A 310 -10.12 25.86 0.15
C ALA A 310 -10.85 27.18 -0.23
N ALA A 311 -11.26 27.32 -1.49
CA ALA A 311 -12.05 28.47 -1.93
C ALA A 311 -13.39 28.55 -1.18
N ASN A 312 -14.08 27.43 -0.98
CA ASN A 312 -15.34 27.41 -0.22
C ASN A 312 -15.14 27.83 1.24
N THR A 313 -14.04 27.42 1.88
CA THR A 313 -13.71 27.83 3.25
C THR A 313 -13.48 29.35 3.32
N GLU A 314 -12.71 29.90 2.38
CA GLU A 314 -12.47 31.36 2.32
C GLU A 314 -13.76 32.13 2.03
N LEU A 315 -14.59 31.68 1.08
CA LEU A 315 -15.90 32.30 0.81
C LEU A 315 -16.84 32.24 2.03
N GLN A 316 -16.78 31.19 2.81
CA GLN A 316 -17.54 31.11 4.07
C GLN A 316 -17.07 32.13 5.09
N GLN A 317 -15.76 32.27 5.31
CA GLN A 317 -15.17 33.29 6.19
C GLN A 317 -15.55 34.70 5.73
N MET A 318 -15.53 34.98 4.42
CA MET A 318 -15.96 36.28 3.88
C MET A 318 -17.45 36.56 4.09
N ARG A 319 -18.31 35.54 4.08
CA ARG A 319 -19.74 35.68 4.43
C ARG A 319 -19.94 36.01 5.91
N GLU A 320 -19.24 35.28 6.80
CA GLU A 320 -19.28 35.48 8.23
C GLU A 320 -18.80 36.90 8.60
N ALA A 321 -17.81 37.41 7.88
CA ALA A 321 -17.33 38.78 8.00
C ALA A 321 -18.22 39.84 7.32
N GLY A 322 -19.32 39.44 6.68
CA GLY A 322 -20.21 40.34 5.96
C GLY A 322 -19.65 40.94 4.66
N THR A 323 -18.50 40.43 4.21
CA THR A 323 -17.78 40.97 3.02
C THR A 323 -18.44 40.58 1.69
N ILE A 324 -19.09 39.42 1.65
CA ILE A 324 -19.87 38.94 0.49
C ILE A 324 -21.27 38.48 0.92
N LYS A 325 -22.24 38.66 0.04
CA LYS A 325 -23.65 38.23 0.27
C LYS A 325 -23.98 36.93 -0.47
N ALA A 326 -23.13 36.49 -1.41
CA ALA A 326 -23.35 35.29 -2.23
C ALA A 326 -23.49 34.07 -1.33
N LYS A 327 -24.65 33.40 -1.34
CA LYS A 327 -24.95 32.19 -0.58
C LYS A 327 -24.63 30.94 -1.41
N GLY A 328 -24.44 29.81 -0.75
CA GLY A 328 -24.24 28.52 -1.40
C GLY A 328 -22.80 28.05 -1.41
N ARG A 329 -22.53 26.99 -2.15
CA ARG A 329 -21.23 26.35 -2.26
C ARG A 329 -20.69 26.50 -3.68
N LEU A 330 -19.44 26.92 -3.81
CA LEU A 330 -18.72 26.95 -5.09
C LEU A 330 -18.54 25.53 -5.60
N ILE A 331 -18.95 25.30 -6.83
CA ILE A 331 -18.84 24.03 -7.55
C ILE A 331 -18.24 24.28 -8.93
N GLU A 332 -17.78 23.23 -9.59
CA GLU A 332 -17.53 23.28 -11.03
C GLU A 332 -18.84 23.57 -11.74
N SER A 333 -18.80 24.38 -12.79
CA SER A 333 -19.99 24.73 -13.56
C SER A 333 -20.65 23.46 -14.11
N PRO A 334 -21.88 23.15 -13.73
CA PRO A 334 -22.60 22.05 -14.35
C PRO A 334 -22.84 22.36 -15.82
N SER A 335 -23.16 21.32 -16.60
CA SER A 335 -23.61 21.49 -17.98
C SER A 335 -24.78 22.45 -18.06
N ALA A 336 -24.83 23.26 -19.12
CA ALA A 336 -25.97 24.10 -19.37
C ALA A 336 -27.25 23.24 -19.41
N PRO A 337 -28.36 23.69 -18.79
CA PRO A 337 -29.65 22.97 -18.90
C PRO A 337 -30.09 22.93 -20.38
N ASN A 338 -30.81 21.85 -20.74
CA ASN A 338 -31.30 21.64 -22.11
C ASN A 338 -32.26 22.75 -22.56
N GLU A 339 -33.04 23.25 -21.60
CA GLU A 339 -33.98 24.35 -21.83
C GLU A 339 -33.67 25.49 -20.84
N ILE A 340 -33.60 26.69 -21.33
CA ILE A 340 -33.43 27.91 -20.55
C ILE A 340 -34.68 28.76 -20.77
N ASN A 341 -35.48 28.85 -19.72
CA ASN A 341 -36.78 29.50 -19.76
C ASN A 341 -36.67 30.91 -19.18
N PHE A 342 -37.08 31.88 -19.94
CA PHE A 342 -37.16 33.29 -19.54
C PHE A 342 -38.59 33.67 -19.19
N ALA A 343 -39.04 33.23 -18.01
CA ALA A 343 -40.44 32.94 -17.73
C ALA A 343 -41.30 34.12 -17.23
N SER A 344 -40.85 35.39 -17.18
CA SER A 344 -41.78 36.48 -16.83
C SER A 344 -41.36 37.81 -17.44
N ASP A 345 -42.35 38.57 -17.90
CA ASP A 345 -42.19 39.95 -18.40
C ASP A 345 -41.47 40.87 -17.40
N HIS A 346 -41.75 40.67 -16.11
CA HIS A 346 -41.10 41.41 -15.03
C HIS A 346 -39.58 41.13 -14.92
N VAL A 347 -39.17 39.89 -15.16
CA VAL A 347 -37.75 39.50 -15.17
C VAL A 347 -37.05 40.07 -16.39
N LEU A 348 -37.68 40.00 -17.57
CA LEU A 348 -37.18 40.57 -18.80
C LEU A 348 -37.04 42.09 -18.74
N GLN A 349 -38.00 42.81 -18.15
CA GLN A 349 -37.97 44.23 -17.92
C GLN A 349 -36.76 44.64 -17.04
N ARG A 350 -36.57 43.98 -15.91
CA ARG A 350 -35.42 44.20 -14.99
C ARG A 350 -34.08 43.95 -15.67
N TRP A 351 -34.01 42.96 -16.56
CA TRP A 351 -32.78 42.66 -17.29
C TRP A 351 -32.47 43.75 -18.32
N ALA A 352 -33.49 44.20 -19.05
CA ALA A 352 -33.35 45.32 -20.00
C ALA A 352 -32.84 46.58 -19.28
N GLU A 353 -33.35 46.88 -18.09
CA GLU A 353 -32.87 47.97 -17.23
C GLU A 353 -31.36 47.84 -16.87
N ARG A 354 -30.81 46.59 -16.85
CA ARG A 354 -29.39 46.32 -16.62
C ARG A 354 -28.57 46.17 -17.88
N GLY A 355 -29.18 46.40 -19.05
CA GLY A 355 -28.54 46.26 -20.33
C GLY A 355 -28.19 44.85 -20.75
N MET A 356 -28.94 43.86 -20.21
CA MET A 356 -28.71 42.42 -20.46
C MET A 356 -29.99 41.74 -20.95
N GLY A 357 -29.82 40.65 -21.70
CA GLY A 357 -30.94 39.91 -22.30
C GLY A 357 -30.68 38.37 -22.32
N PRO A 358 -31.62 37.64 -22.95
CA PRO A 358 -31.53 36.17 -23.06
C PRO A 358 -30.20 35.68 -23.65
N MET A 359 -29.70 36.34 -24.68
CA MET A 359 -28.41 35.99 -25.31
C MET A 359 -27.22 36.16 -24.37
N ASP A 360 -27.27 37.15 -23.47
CA ASP A 360 -26.22 37.32 -22.45
C ASP A 360 -26.26 36.26 -21.40
N ALA A 361 -27.47 35.82 -20.99
CA ALA A 361 -27.64 34.67 -20.07
C ALA A 361 -27.03 33.40 -20.65
N GLU A 362 -27.33 33.06 -21.91
CA GLU A 362 -26.74 31.88 -22.55
C GLU A 362 -25.22 32.01 -22.66
N ARG A 363 -24.69 33.17 -23.00
CA ARG A 363 -23.26 33.43 -23.11
C ARG A 363 -22.57 33.25 -21.76
N ILE A 364 -23.12 33.78 -20.68
CA ILE A 364 -22.62 33.64 -19.33
C ILE A 364 -22.60 32.17 -18.92
N ILE A 365 -23.71 31.44 -19.08
CA ILE A 365 -23.83 30.03 -18.73
C ILE A 365 -22.78 29.20 -19.48
N ARG A 366 -22.65 29.39 -20.81
CA ARG A 366 -21.71 28.62 -21.64
C ARG A 366 -20.24 28.95 -21.37
N SER A 367 -19.92 30.20 -21.00
CA SER A 367 -18.55 30.61 -20.70
C SER A 367 -18.13 30.32 -19.27
N SER A 368 -19.08 30.12 -18.34
CA SER A 368 -18.81 29.84 -16.92
C SER A 368 -18.12 28.51 -16.72
N LYS A 369 -17.03 28.49 -15.95
CA LYS A 369 -16.36 27.26 -15.48
C LYS A 369 -16.59 27.00 -14.01
N VAL A 370 -17.17 27.98 -13.30
CA VAL A 370 -17.55 27.88 -11.89
C VAL A 370 -18.98 28.33 -11.68
N ALA A 371 -19.63 27.74 -10.72
CA ALA A 371 -20.98 28.10 -10.31
C ALA A 371 -21.14 28.01 -8.80
N MET A 372 -22.17 28.64 -8.26
CA MET A 372 -22.60 28.48 -6.86
C MET A 372 -23.86 27.62 -6.83
N SER A 373 -23.77 26.47 -6.17
CA SER A 373 -24.93 25.68 -5.82
C SER A 373 -25.64 26.32 -4.62
N GLN A 374 -26.87 26.72 -4.80
CA GLN A 374 -27.67 27.47 -3.82
C GLN A 374 -28.95 26.73 -3.48
N ARG A 375 -29.65 27.15 -2.41
CA ARG A 375 -30.94 26.59 -1.97
C ARG A 375 -30.96 25.06 -1.93
N ASN A 376 -29.95 24.47 -1.27
CA ASN A 376 -29.77 23.02 -1.17
C ASN A 376 -29.70 22.31 -2.54
N GLY A 377 -29.11 22.95 -3.53
CA GLY A 377 -28.91 22.37 -4.86
C GLY A 377 -30.04 22.67 -5.85
N THR A 378 -31.16 23.26 -5.44
CA THR A 378 -32.30 23.56 -6.33
C THR A 378 -32.07 24.76 -7.25
N GLN A 379 -31.03 25.54 -7.01
CA GLN A 379 -30.66 26.70 -7.84
C GLN A 379 -29.14 26.70 -8.10
N THR A 380 -28.76 26.98 -9.33
CA THR A 380 -27.36 27.17 -9.75
C THR A 380 -27.16 28.61 -10.18
N CYS A 381 -26.13 29.27 -9.64
CA CYS A 381 -25.73 30.59 -10.06
C CYS A 381 -24.39 30.51 -10.80
N TYR A 382 -24.39 30.66 -12.09
CA TYR A 382 -23.21 30.66 -12.97
C TYR A 382 -22.50 32.03 -12.91
N TYR A 383 -21.18 31.98 -12.89
CA TYR A 383 -20.33 33.18 -12.84
C TYR A 383 -19.28 33.15 -13.97
N SER A 384 -19.18 34.26 -14.68
CA SER A 384 -18.10 34.50 -15.64
C SER A 384 -17.68 35.98 -15.57
N GLU A 385 -16.66 36.36 -16.31
CA GLU A 385 -16.25 37.79 -16.40
C GLU A 385 -17.33 38.68 -17.00
N LEU A 386 -18.28 38.10 -17.73
CA LEU A 386 -19.41 38.83 -18.35
C LEU A 386 -20.52 39.17 -17.35
N GLY A 387 -20.60 38.44 -16.22
CA GLY A 387 -21.66 38.60 -15.24
C GLY A 387 -22.06 37.30 -14.56
N PHE A 388 -23.27 37.28 -14.00
CA PHE A 388 -23.83 36.08 -13.36
C PHE A 388 -25.25 35.79 -13.85
N VAL A 389 -25.61 34.49 -13.81
CA VAL A 389 -26.97 34.01 -14.11
C VAL A 389 -27.37 32.98 -13.05
N ALA A 390 -28.52 33.20 -12.41
CA ALA A 390 -29.10 32.25 -11.47
C ALA A 390 -30.29 31.53 -12.13
N ILE A 391 -30.22 30.20 -12.17
CA ILE A 391 -31.22 29.33 -12.81
C ILE A 391 -31.66 28.22 -11.88
N GLY A 392 -32.96 27.94 -11.86
CA GLY A 392 -33.54 26.83 -11.12
C GLY A 392 -33.34 25.47 -11.82
N GLN A 393 -33.64 24.38 -11.10
CA GLN A 393 -33.63 23.03 -11.70
C GLN A 393 -34.70 22.87 -12.80
N ASP A 394 -35.75 23.69 -12.74
CA ASP A 394 -36.85 23.79 -13.71
C ASP A 394 -36.43 24.53 -15.02
N GLY A 395 -35.19 24.93 -15.12
CA GLY A 395 -34.70 25.70 -16.27
C GLY A 395 -35.09 27.19 -16.24
N ASN A 396 -35.81 27.67 -15.22
CA ASN A 396 -36.26 29.06 -15.14
C ASN A 396 -35.11 29.99 -14.66
N VAL A 397 -34.79 31.00 -15.43
CA VAL A 397 -33.82 32.04 -15.03
C VAL A 397 -34.48 32.97 -14.03
N SER A 398 -33.94 33.02 -12.81
CA SER A 398 -34.46 33.85 -11.73
C SER A 398 -33.73 35.20 -11.59
N SER A 399 -32.50 35.29 -12.06
CA SER A 399 -31.72 36.51 -12.01
C SER A 399 -30.58 36.51 -13.02
N ILE A 400 -30.28 37.67 -13.59
CA ILE A 400 -29.10 37.93 -14.42
C ILE A 400 -28.58 39.33 -14.07
N GLY A 401 -27.29 39.54 -14.18
CA GLY A 401 -26.67 40.84 -13.98
C GLY A 401 -25.18 40.86 -14.20
N PRO A 402 -24.60 42.06 -14.32
CA PRO A 402 -23.13 42.20 -14.25
C PRO A 402 -22.61 41.76 -12.87
N LEU A 403 -21.33 41.48 -12.77
CA LEU A 403 -20.71 41.15 -11.48
C LEU A 403 -20.78 42.37 -10.54
N ASP A 404 -21.51 42.23 -9.44
CA ASP A 404 -21.44 43.17 -8.34
C ASP A 404 -20.10 43.02 -7.57
N GLU A 405 -19.87 43.84 -6.55
CA GLU A 405 -18.65 43.78 -5.74
C GLU A 405 -18.48 42.39 -5.07
N GLY A 406 -19.59 41.72 -4.70
CA GLY A 406 -19.56 40.37 -4.16
C GLY A 406 -19.14 39.32 -5.20
N GLY A 407 -19.66 39.44 -6.43
CA GLY A 407 -19.28 38.60 -7.55
C GLY A 407 -17.83 38.78 -7.97
N LYS A 408 -17.32 40.01 -7.97
CA LYS A 408 -15.89 40.30 -8.25
C LYS A 408 -14.99 39.64 -7.22
N LYS A 409 -15.29 39.80 -5.91
CA LYS A 409 -14.55 39.13 -4.82
C LYS A 409 -14.60 37.61 -4.91
N LEU A 410 -15.75 37.02 -5.29
CA LEU A 410 -15.85 35.60 -5.53
C LEU A 410 -14.88 35.16 -6.64
N MET A 411 -14.84 35.87 -7.76
CA MET A 411 -13.92 35.59 -8.87
C MET A 411 -12.45 35.78 -8.48
N GLU A 412 -12.12 36.74 -7.62
CA GLU A 412 -10.78 36.89 -7.02
C GLU A 412 -10.38 35.64 -6.19
N VAL A 413 -11.27 35.12 -5.35
CA VAL A 413 -11.04 33.88 -4.61
C VAL A 413 -10.83 32.70 -5.55
N VAL A 414 -11.66 32.59 -6.60
CA VAL A 414 -11.53 31.55 -7.64
C VAL A 414 -10.14 31.61 -8.31
N LYS A 415 -9.70 32.81 -8.71
CA LYS A 415 -8.37 33.05 -9.30
C LYS A 415 -7.24 32.73 -8.31
N LYS A 416 -7.33 33.20 -7.07
CA LYS A 416 -6.35 32.97 -6.00
C LYS A 416 -6.10 31.47 -5.76
N HIS A 417 -7.15 30.66 -5.77
CA HIS A 417 -7.05 29.20 -5.59
C HIS A 417 -6.71 28.45 -6.89
N GLY A 418 -6.49 29.15 -8.00
CA GLY A 418 -6.12 28.54 -9.28
C GLY A 418 -7.21 27.61 -9.83
N ILE A 419 -8.48 27.93 -9.55
CA ILE A 419 -9.63 27.25 -10.13
C ILE A 419 -9.84 27.84 -11.55
N PRO A 420 -10.04 27.00 -12.59
CA PRO A 420 -10.39 27.49 -13.91
C PRO A 420 -11.66 28.36 -13.87
N HIS A 421 -11.66 29.47 -14.58
CA HIS A 421 -12.74 30.46 -14.60
C HIS A 421 -12.97 31.02 -16.00
#